data_a144214591a068dd8883b344786f1c2d
#
_entry.id   a144214591a068dd8883b344786f1c2d
#
_cell.length_a   1.000
_cell.length_b   1.000
_cell.length_c   1.000
_cell.angle_alpha   90.00
_cell.angle_beta   90.00
_cell.angle_gamma   90.00
#
_symmetry.space_group_name_H-M   'P 1'
#
loop_
_entity.id
_entity.type
_entity.pdbx_description
1 polymer ?
#
loop_
_entity_poly.entity_id
_entity_poly.type
_entity_poly.pdbx_seq_one_letter_code
_entity_poly.pdbx_strand_id
1 'polypeptide(L)'
;MNKINEKRKSLINIGSATVYIEIFVLSAILLGASLFFLKDYDAYRAIFLIRIILIAVAALSLIKWAKLKRAEALLSYDSYDGGIGLEVANKLMDRAHIDDGDKVLDVGAGSGLLSIAIAGRFKGSKVVMFDYVNNDDEIIAAREGRLTEEEIRNVSRRSGKFLPLPFENGEFDVVVSGFSLHTDKDNRDKSVLIREALRPLKKGGRFALMDILNEAHGFKDIDNMLYELENNVVSEISTEYMFRDLEEAEEFKKAGIRDARLIYGVK
;
A
#
# COMPACT_ATOMS: atom_id res chain seq x y z
N MET A 1 26.48 19.19 2.53
CA MET A 1 25.93 18.65 1.25
C MET A 1 26.41 17.19 1.12
N ASN A 2 25.76 16.27 1.86
CA ASN A 2 26.07 14.84 1.73
C ASN A 2 24.92 14.03 2.32
N LYS A 3 24.43 13.04 1.54
CA LYS A 3 23.53 11.94 1.92
C LYS A 3 22.04 12.24 2.10
N ILE A 4 21.42 12.93 1.15
CA ILE A 4 19.98 12.77 0.89
C ILE A 4 19.86 11.86 -0.34
N ASN A 5 20.30 10.63 -0.21
CA ASN A 5 20.11 9.61 -1.25
C ASN A 5 19.62 8.30 -0.61
N GLU A 6 18.67 8.39 0.33
CA GLU A 6 17.95 7.24 0.81
C GLU A 6 16.65 7.11 0.02
N LYS A 7 16.51 5.93 -0.58
CA LYS A 7 15.44 5.49 -1.46
C LYS A 7 14.08 5.94 -0.95
N ARG A 8 13.46 6.91 -1.62
CA ARG A 8 12.08 7.28 -1.39
C ARG A 8 11.20 6.08 -1.69
N LYS A 9 10.46 5.60 -0.68
CA LYS A 9 9.64 4.39 -0.81
C LYS A 9 8.36 4.69 -1.57
N SER A 10 7.85 3.69 -2.27
CA SER A 10 6.60 3.75 -3.03
C SER A 10 5.39 4.00 -2.13
N LEU A 11 4.35 4.60 -2.68
CA LEU A 11 3.03 4.73 -2.07
C LEU A 11 2.41 3.36 -1.75
N ILE A 12 2.76 2.33 -2.54
CA ILE A 12 2.21 0.98 -2.42
C ILE A 12 3.22 0.06 -1.75
N ASN A 13 2.79 -0.59 -0.68
CA ASN A 13 3.43 -1.81 -0.21
C ASN A 13 2.86 -3.00 -0.98
N ILE A 14 3.41 -3.29 -2.16
CA ILE A 14 2.96 -4.39 -3.05
C ILE A 14 3.46 -5.74 -2.52
N GLY A 15 3.27 -6.04 -1.25
CA GLY A 15 3.82 -7.24 -0.66
C GLY A 15 5.36 -7.29 -0.77
N SER A 16 6.02 -8.08 0.04
CA SER A 16 7.49 -8.10 0.08
C SER A 16 8.05 -8.68 -1.24
N ALA A 17 8.45 -7.82 -2.16
CA ALA A 17 9.21 -8.24 -3.36
C ALA A 17 10.45 -9.05 -2.96
N THR A 18 10.96 -8.85 -1.75
CA THR A 18 12.06 -9.62 -1.13
C THR A 18 11.78 -11.11 -1.07
N VAL A 19 10.54 -11.54 -0.79
CA VAL A 19 10.18 -12.98 -0.78
C VAL A 19 10.50 -13.66 -2.11
N TYR A 20 10.25 -13.00 -3.22
CA TYR A 20 10.50 -13.60 -4.54
C TYR A 20 12.00 -13.67 -4.86
N ILE A 21 12.81 -12.72 -4.44
CA ILE A 21 14.27 -12.82 -4.60
C ILE A 21 14.84 -13.90 -3.67
N GLU A 22 14.30 -14.07 -2.48
CA GLU A 22 14.68 -15.15 -1.56
C GLU A 22 14.36 -16.53 -2.14
N ILE A 23 13.16 -16.73 -2.73
CA ILE A 23 12.78 -17.96 -3.42
C ILE A 23 13.71 -18.23 -4.60
N PHE A 24 14.05 -17.19 -5.37
CA PHE A 24 15.01 -17.30 -6.48
C PHE A 24 16.38 -17.79 -5.98
N VAL A 25 16.92 -17.13 -4.96
CA VAL A 25 18.23 -17.49 -4.38
C VAL A 25 18.23 -18.92 -3.84
N LEU A 26 17.20 -19.29 -3.09
CA LEU A 26 17.06 -20.64 -2.55
C LEU A 26 16.99 -21.69 -3.67
N SER A 27 16.19 -21.44 -4.70
CA SER A 27 16.08 -22.33 -5.87
C SER A 27 17.39 -22.50 -6.60
N ALA A 28 18.17 -21.40 -6.74
CA ALA A 28 19.49 -21.43 -7.36
C ALA A 28 20.51 -22.22 -6.53
N ILE A 29 20.48 -22.07 -5.19
CA ILE A 29 21.33 -22.86 -4.27
C ILE A 29 20.99 -24.35 -4.37
N LEU A 30 19.71 -24.72 -4.32
CA LEU A 30 19.28 -26.11 -4.43
C LEU A 30 19.64 -26.73 -5.77
N LEU A 31 19.53 -25.95 -6.86
CA LEU A 31 19.98 -26.37 -8.19
C LEU A 31 21.50 -26.63 -8.22
N GLY A 32 22.30 -25.72 -7.69
CA GLY A 32 23.74 -25.87 -7.59
C GLY A 32 24.14 -27.08 -6.75
N ALA A 33 23.52 -27.29 -5.60
CA ALA A 33 23.71 -28.46 -4.75
C ALA A 33 23.37 -29.76 -5.50
N SER A 34 22.26 -29.78 -6.25
CA SER A 34 21.86 -30.96 -7.03
C SER A 34 22.85 -31.30 -8.14
N LEU A 35 23.47 -30.30 -8.75
CA LEU A 35 24.48 -30.49 -9.78
C LEU A 35 25.79 -31.04 -9.20
N PHE A 36 26.12 -30.65 -7.97
CA PHE A 36 27.35 -31.08 -7.31
C PHE A 36 27.23 -32.46 -6.65
N PHE A 37 26.20 -32.66 -5.80
CA PHE A 37 26.06 -33.87 -4.98
C PHE A 37 25.37 -35.03 -5.70
N LEU A 38 24.52 -34.75 -6.70
CA LEU A 38 23.70 -35.79 -7.36
C LEU A 38 24.15 -36.06 -8.81
N LYS A 39 25.40 -35.74 -9.16
CA LYS A 39 25.92 -35.94 -10.51
C LYS A 39 26.04 -37.42 -10.92
N ASP A 40 26.33 -38.29 -9.95
CA ASP A 40 26.63 -39.70 -10.17
C ASP A 40 25.51 -40.63 -9.67
N TYR A 41 24.28 -40.13 -9.52
CA TYR A 41 23.17 -40.90 -8.95
C TYR A 41 22.35 -41.58 -10.05
N ASP A 42 22.05 -42.92 -9.87
CA ASP A 42 21.34 -43.73 -10.87
C ASP A 42 19.91 -43.29 -11.20
N ALA A 43 19.28 -42.44 -10.33
CA ALA A 43 17.96 -41.88 -10.57
C ALA A 43 17.95 -40.68 -11.50
N TYR A 44 18.71 -40.72 -12.60
CA TYR A 44 18.94 -39.61 -13.52
C TYR A 44 17.67 -38.87 -13.98
N ARG A 45 16.59 -39.63 -14.30
CA ARG A 45 15.33 -39.00 -14.77
C ARG A 45 14.65 -38.16 -13.69
N ALA A 46 14.59 -38.66 -12.45
CA ALA A 46 13.98 -37.95 -11.34
C ALA A 46 14.79 -36.66 -11.00
N ILE A 47 16.11 -36.76 -10.97
CA ILE A 47 17.00 -35.63 -10.72
C ILE A 47 16.87 -34.59 -11.83
N PHE A 48 16.76 -35.02 -13.09
CA PHE A 48 16.56 -34.13 -14.23
C PHE A 48 15.25 -33.34 -14.13
N LEU A 49 14.13 -34.00 -13.75
CA LEU A 49 12.85 -33.35 -13.52
C LEU A 49 12.90 -32.34 -12.38
N ILE A 50 13.56 -32.70 -11.27
CA ILE A 50 13.74 -31.78 -10.13
C ILE A 50 14.51 -30.51 -10.57
N ARG A 51 15.56 -30.67 -11.37
CA ARG A 51 16.33 -29.53 -11.91
C ARG A 51 15.48 -28.63 -12.78
N ILE A 52 14.66 -29.18 -13.66
CA ILE A 52 13.71 -28.41 -14.49
C ILE A 52 12.75 -27.61 -13.62
N ILE A 53 12.18 -28.25 -12.58
CA ILE A 53 11.28 -27.58 -11.65
C ILE A 53 11.98 -26.43 -10.93
N LEU A 54 13.18 -26.64 -10.41
CA LEU A 54 13.95 -25.59 -9.73
C LEU A 54 14.26 -24.40 -10.66
N ILE A 55 14.62 -24.66 -11.92
CA ILE A 55 14.84 -23.63 -12.93
C ILE A 55 13.55 -22.84 -13.19
N ALA A 56 12.42 -23.53 -13.34
CA ALA A 56 11.13 -22.89 -13.58
C ALA A 56 10.71 -22.02 -12.39
N VAL A 57 10.85 -22.52 -11.16
CA VAL A 57 10.54 -21.76 -9.92
C VAL A 57 11.45 -20.53 -9.82
N ALA A 58 12.75 -20.67 -10.08
CA ALA A 58 13.68 -19.55 -10.07
C ALA A 58 13.30 -18.48 -11.12
N ALA A 59 13.01 -18.92 -12.36
CA ALA A 59 12.63 -17.99 -13.44
C ALA A 59 11.32 -17.25 -13.13
N LEU A 60 10.29 -17.96 -12.65
CA LEU A 60 9.00 -17.37 -12.28
C LEU A 60 9.14 -16.39 -11.12
N SER A 61 9.94 -16.73 -10.11
CA SER A 61 10.20 -15.86 -8.97
C SER A 61 10.92 -14.58 -9.39
N LEU A 62 11.92 -14.68 -10.27
CA LEU A 62 12.64 -13.51 -10.79
C LEU A 62 11.72 -12.61 -11.62
N ILE A 63 10.89 -13.19 -12.49
CA ILE A 63 9.90 -12.44 -13.27
C ILE A 63 8.93 -11.70 -12.35
N LYS A 64 8.42 -12.39 -11.32
CA LYS A 64 7.48 -11.79 -10.35
C LYS A 64 8.15 -10.65 -9.58
N TRP A 65 9.37 -10.87 -9.09
CA TRP A 65 10.16 -9.84 -8.43
C TRP A 65 10.37 -8.60 -9.31
N ALA A 66 10.78 -8.80 -10.57
CA ALA A 66 11.01 -7.69 -11.50
C ALA A 66 9.73 -6.89 -11.77
N LYS A 67 8.59 -7.56 -11.94
CA LYS A 67 7.29 -6.90 -12.13
C LYS A 67 6.90 -6.05 -10.91
N LEU A 68 7.06 -6.60 -9.71
CA LEU A 68 6.75 -5.87 -8.47
C LEU A 68 7.67 -4.68 -8.27
N LYS A 69 8.98 -4.83 -8.55
CA LYS A 69 9.95 -3.72 -8.48
C LYS A 69 9.67 -2.63 -9.48
N ARG A 70 9.21 -2.99 -10.68
CA ARG A 70 8.79 -2.00 -11.68
C ARG A 70 7.56 -1.22 -11.23
N ALA A 71 6.54 -1.89 -10.70
CA ALA A 71 5.36 -1.22 -10.17
C ALA A 71 5.68 -0.34 -8.95
N GLU A 72 6.55 -0.81 -8.05
CA GLU A 72 7.06 -0.02 -6.93
C GLU A 72 7.77 1.25 -7.42
N ALA A 73 8.58 1.14 -8.48
CA ALA A 73 9.26 2.28 -9.08
C ALA A 73 8.31 3.28 -9.73
N LEU A 74 7.27 2.80 -10.44
CA LEU A 74 6.25 3.66 -11.05
C LEU A 74 5.45 4.46 -10.01
N LEU A 75 5.26 3.90 -8.83
CA LEU A 75 4.52 4.51 -7.73
C LEU A 75 5.42 5.20 -6.71
N SER A 76 6.72 5.24 -6.98
CA SER A 76 7.68 5.96 -6.17
C SER A 76 7.55 7.47 -6.39
N TYR A 77 7.76 8.24 -5.32
CA TYR A 77 7.81 9.71 -5.36
C TYR A 77 8.88 10.24 -6.32
N ASP A 78 9.97 9.48 -6.53
CA ASP A 78 11.10 9.89 -7.37
C ASP A 78 10.94 9.58 -8.85
N SER A 79 9.86 8.92 -9.28
CA SER A 79 9.76 8.39 -10.64
C SER A 79 9.49 9.43 -11.74
N TYR A 80 9.25 10.66 -11.41
CA TYR A 80 9.08 11.85 -12.29
C TYR A 80 8.95 13.04 -11.38
N ASP A 81 9.19 14.25 -11.61
CA ASP A 81 8.94 15.44 -10.78
C ASP A 81 7.70 15.37 -9.82
N GLY A 82 7.57 14.26 -9.11
CA GLY A 82 6.49 13.83 -8.25
C GLY A 82 5.75 12.56 -8.69
N GLY A 83 5.93 12.08 -9.91
CA GLY A 83 5.48 10.80 -10.46
C GLY A 83 4.00 10.46 -10.30
N ILE A 84 3.65 9.27 -10.73
CA ILE A 84 2.31 8.68 -10.58
C ILE A 84 1.90 8.61 -9.09
N GLY A 85 2.86 8.42 -8.18
CA GLY A 85 2.58 8.42 -6.74
C GLY A 85 1.99 9.73 -6.24
N LEU A 86 2.48 10.87 -6.72
CA LEU A 86 1.93 12.18 -6.36
C LEU A 86 0.60 12.43 -7.07
N GLU A 87 0.44 12.01 -8.32
CA GLU A 87 -0.83 12.08 -9.04
C GLU A 87 -1.94 11.30 -8.32
N VAL A 88 -1.63 10.08 -7.88
CA VAL A 88 -2.51 9.25 -7.06
C VAL A 88 -2.85 9.95 -5.75
N ALA A 89 -1.87 10.51 -5.05
CA ALA A 89 -2.08 11.25 -3.81
C ALA A 89 -2.96 12.51 -4.05
N ASN A 90 -2.72 13.25 -5.14
CA ASN A 90 -3.54 14.39 -5.53
C ASN A 90 -4.99 13.98 -5.80
N LYS A 91 -5.20 12.89 -6.55
CA LYS A 91 -6.55 12.37 -6.82
C LYS A 91 -7.27 11.97 -5.52
N LEU A 92 -6.58 11.33 -4.58
CA LEU A 92 -7.10 11.01 -3.27
C LEU A 92 -7.51 12.27 -2.49
N MET A 93 -6.65 13.29 -2.45
CA MET A 93 -6.92 14.55 -1.79
C MET A 93 -8.12 15.29 -2.41
N ASP A 94 -8.21 15.29 -3.74
CA ASP A 94 -9.29 15.94 -4.48
C ASP A 94 -10.64 15.24 -4.22
N ARG A 95 -10.67 13.90 -4.15
CA ARG A 95 -11.88 13.12 -3.83
C ARG A 95 -12.26 13.19 -2.36
N ALA A 96 -11.30 13.36 -1.47
CA ALA A 96 -11.54 13.59 -0.06
C ALA A 96 -12.04 15.01 0.24
N HIS A 97 -12.00 15.92 -0.74
CA HIS A 97 -12.38 17.32 -0.58
C HIS A 97 -11.79 17.94 0.70
N ILE A 98 -10.46 17.81 0.85
CA ILE A 98 -9.75 18.32 2.02
C ILE A 98 -9.73 19.85 1.97
N ASP A 99 -10.12 20.49 3.08
CA ASP A 99 -10.05 21.93 3.25
C ASP A 99 -8.90 22.32 4.20
N ASP A 100 -8.40 23.53 4.04
CA ASP A 100 -7.39 24.08 4.95
C ASP A 100 -8.00 24.26 6.35
N GLY A 101 -7.38 23.66 7.35
CA GLY A 101 -7.91 23.63 8.72
C GLY A 101 -8.52 22.28 9.15
N ASP A 102 -8.76 21.35 8.24
CA ASP A 102 -9.27 20.01 8.56
C ASP A 102 -8.32 19.22 9.48
N LYS A 103 -8.90 18.42 10.37
CA LYS A 103 -8.20 17.35 11.07
C LYS A 103 -8.28 16.07 10.24
N VAL A 104 -7.17 15.67 9.66
CA VAL A 104 -7.08 14.56 8.71
C VAL A 104 -6.42 13.35 9.37
N LEU A 105 -7.02 12.16 9.20
CA LEU A 105 -6.41 10.88 9.57
C LEU A 105 -5.98 10.15 8.30
N ASP A 106 -4.69 9.82 8.18
CA ASP A 106 -4.13 8.94 7.15
C ASP A 106 -3.94 7.54 7.75
N VAL A 107 -4.82 6.60 7.38
CA VAL A 107 -4.84 5.24 7.93
C VAL A 107 -3.89 4.35 7.12
N GLY A 108 -2.85 3.87 7.78
CA GLY A 108 -1.80 3.09 7.14
C GLY A 108 -0.89 3.96 6.28
N ALA A 109 -0.41 5.04 6.86
CA ALA A 109 0.35 6.07 6.17
C ALA A 109 1.65 5.57 5.49
N GLY A 110 2.08 4.35 5.79
CA GLY A 110 3.21 3.71 5.14
C GLY A 110 4.44 4.60 5.05
N SER A 111 4.84 5.00 3.84
CA SER A 111 5.98 5.90 3.61
C SER A 111 5.72 7.34 4.06
N GLY A 112 4.47 7.69 4.40
CA GLY A 112 4.06 9.06 4.73
C GLY A 112 3.83 9.97 3.52
N LEU A 113 3.93 9.46 2.29
CA LEU A 113 3.81 10.28 1.07
C LEU A 113 2.49 11.04 1.03
N LEU A 114 1.37 10.37 1.31
CA LEU A 114 0.05 11.00 1.31
C LEU A 114 -0.07 12.06 2.41
N SER A 115 0.32 11.74 3.63
CA SER A 115 0.31 12.68 4.75
C SER A 115 1.16 13.91 4.47
N ILE A 116 2.34 13.75 3.85
CA ILE A 116 3.24 14.84 3.47
C ILE A 116 2.62 15.71 2.38
N ALA A 117 2.03 15.08 1.35
CA ALA A 117 1.36 15.79 0.28
C ALA A 117 0.18 16.63 0.81
N ILE A 118 -0.62 16.06 1.73
CA ILE A 118 -1.71 16.78 2.40
C ILE A 118 -1.16 17.96 3.20
N ALA A 119 -0.16 17.73 4.05
CA ALA A 119 0.42 18.77 4.90
C ALA A 119 1.07 19.92 4.08
N GLY A 120 1.67 19.59 2.95
CA GLY A 120 2.27 20.55 2.03
C GLY A 120 1.24 21.41 1.29
N ARG A 121 0.11 20.80 0.89
CA ARG A 121 -0.97 21.47 0.15
C ARG A 121 -1.92 22.27 1.06
N PHE A 122 -2.23 21.73 2.24
CA PHE A 122 -3.17 22.28 3.21
C PHE A 122 -2.45 22.61 4.53
N LYS A 123 -1.77 23.75 4.55
CA LYS A 123 -0.86 24.12 5.65
C LYS A 123 -1.55 24.38 6.99
N GLY A 124 -2.82 24.73 6.98
CA GLY A 124 -3.66 24.89 8.18
C GLY A 124 -4.25 23.60 8.71
N SER A 125 -4.22 22.51 7.95
CA SER A 125 -4.75 21.22 8.36
C SER A 125 -3.86 20.56 9.44
N LYS A 126 -4.45 19.64 10.21
CA LYS A 126 -3.73 18.80 11.18
C LYS A 126 -3.77 17.35 10.73
N VAL A 127 -2.66 16.83 10.27
CA VAL A 127 -2.55 15.47 9.73
C VAL A 127 -2.05 14.51 10.81
N VAL A 128 -2.79 13.44 11.04
CA VAL A 128 -2.37 12.33 11.90
C VAL A 128 -2.02 11.14 11.00
N MET A 129 -0.74 10.85 10.91
CA MET A 129 -0.21 9.63 10.29
C MET A 129 -0.44 8.46 11.24
N PHE A 130 -1.25 7.50 10.86
CA PHE A 130 -1.42 6.26 11.62
C PHE A 130 -0.88 5.07 10.86
N ASP A 131 -0.12 4.22 11.54
CA ASP A 131 0.40 3.00 10.94
C ASP A 131 0.48 1.85 11.96
N TYR A 132 0.54 0.63 11.43
CA TYR A 132 0.71 -0.56 12.26
C TYR A 132 2.01 -0.50 13.04
N VAL A 133 1.97 -0.97 14.30
CA VAL A 133 3.20 -1.13 15.10
C VAL A 133 3.97 -2.31 14.52
N ASN A 134 4.74 -2.07 13.47
CA ASN A 134 5.83 -2.95 13.10
C ASN A 134 7.14 -2.26 13.49
N ASN A 135 8.00 -3.01 14.17
CA ASN A 135 9.29 -2.58 14.70
C ASN A 135 10.34 -2.29 13.60
N ASP A 136 9.91 -1.90 12.41
CA ASP A 136 10.86 -1.42 11.40
C ASP A 136 11.26 0.02 11.70
N ASP A 137 12.21 0.16 12.63
CA ASP A 137 12.89 1.42 12.94
C ASP A 137 13.47 2.10 11.69
N GLU A 138 13.82 1.33 10.66
CA GLU A 138 14.25 1.85 9.35
C GLU A 138 13.16 2.62 8.59
N ILE A 139 11.91 2.16 8.66
CA ILE A 139 10.78 2.89 8.05
C ILE A 139 10.54 4.20 8.78
N ILE A 140 10.75 4.21 10.09
CA ILE A 140 10.61 5.38 10.95
C ILE A 140 11.69 6.40 10.63
N ALA A 141 12.95 6.00 10.62
CA ALA A 141 14.09 6.86 10.31
C ALA A 141 14.03 7.43 8.88
N ALA A 142 13.59 6.62 7.89
CA ALA A 142 13.41 7.09 6.53
C ALA A 142 12.28 8.13 6.39
N ARG A 143 11.30 8.13 7.29
CA ARG A 143 10.21 9.12 7.34
C ARG A 143 10.66 10.42 7.99
N GLU A 144 11.39 10.34 9.11
CA GLU A 144 11.85 11.51 9.86
C GLU A 144 12.91 12.33 9.12
N GLY A 145 13.74 11.70 8.28
CA GLY A 145 14.76 12.40 7.49
C GLY A 145 14.28 13.10 6.22
N ARG A 146 12.97 12.97 5.86
CA ARG A 146 12.42 13.48 4.58
C ARG A 146 11.74 14.83 4.67
N LEU A 147 11.43 15.29 5.85
CA LEU A 147 10.65 16.49 6.09
C LEU A 147 11.53 17.54 6.76
N THR A 148 11.51 18.74 6.23
CA THR A 148 12.02 19.89 6.96
C THR A 148 11.13 20.15 8.17
N GLU A 149 11.68 20.74 9.25
CA GLU A 149 10.90 21.10 10.45
C GLU A 149 9.67 21.96 10.11
N GLU A 150 9.72 22.68 9.00
CA GLU A 150 8.64 23.56 8.53
C GLU A 150 7.49 22.79 7.85
N GLU A 151 7.81 21.68 7.16
CA GLU A 151 6.84 20.82 6.50
C GLU A 151 6.12 19.88 7.48
N ILE A 152 6.73 19.62 8.64
CA ILE A 152 6.22 18.66 9.65
C ILE A 152 5.34 19.30 10.72
N ARG A 153 5.28 20.63 10.80
CA ARG A 153 4.60 21.32 11.92
C ARG A 153 3.15 20.92 12.11
N ASN A 154 2.48 20.53 11.06
CA ASN A 154 1.08 20.11 11.07
C ASN A 154 0.87 18.60 10.96
N VAL A 155 1.96 17.80 11.00
CA VAL A 155 1.91 16.35 10.95
C VAL A 155 2.25 15.76 12.31
N SER A 156 1.39 14.90 12.83
CA SER A 156 1.64 14.10 14.02
C SER A 156 1.57 12.61 13.69
N ARG A 157 2.20 11.77 14.51
CA ARG A 157 2.27 10.34 14.27
C ARG A 157 1.67 9.56 15.42
N ARG A 158 0.91 8.51 15.09
CA ARG A 158 0.47 7.48 16.02
C ARG A 158 0.65 6.09 15.40
N SER A 159 0.88 5.11 16.25
CA SER A 159 1.01 3.70 15.85
C SER A 159 0.08 2.84 16.68
N GLY A 160 -0.39 1.73 16.09
CA GLY A 160 -1.27 0.79 16.78
C GLY A 160 -1.73 -0.31 15.84
N LYS A 161 -2.75 -1.06 16.28
CA LYS A 161 -3.44 -2.03 15.43
C LYS A 161 -4.49 -1.31 14.58
N PHE A 162 -4.78 -1.87 13.41
CA PHE A 162 -5.88 -1.38 12.57
C PHE A 162 -7.26 -1.69 13.16
N LEU A 163 -7.35 -2.67 14.05
CA LEU A 163 -8.61 -3.07 14.68
C LEU A 163 -8.38 -3.40 16.16
N PRO A 164 -8.93 -2.62 17.11
CA PRO A 164 -9.52 -1.30 16.89
C PRO A 164 -8.46 -0.19 16.69
N LEU A 165 -8.81 0.85 15.96
CA LEU A 165 -8.01 2.07 15.86
C LEU A 165 -8.04 2.84 17.20
N PRO A 166 -6.91 3.41 17.66
CA PRO A 166 -6.81 4.11 18.95
C PRO A 166 -7.32 5.56 18.87
N PHE A 167 -8.49 5.76 18.27
CA PHE A 167 -9.13 7.07 18.09
C PHE A 167 -10.58 7.05 18.55
N GLU A 168 -11.08 8.19 18.98
CA GLU A 168 -12.48 8.39 19.36
C GLU A 168 -13.40 8.43 18.13
N ASN A 169 -14.70 8.12 18.35
CA ASN A 169 -15.71 8.30 17.31
C ASN A 169 -15.86 9.78 16.95
N GLY A 170 -15.86 10.10 15.66
CA GLY A 170 -16.06 11.48 15.23
C GLY A 170 -14.91 12.44 15.58
N GLU A 171 -13.68 11.96 15.62
CA GLU A 171 -12.50 12.74 15.96
C GLU A 171 -11.96 13.55 14.77
N PHE A 172 -12.18 13.08 13.53
CA PHE A 172 -11.57 13.63 12.31
C PHE A 172 -12.61 14.21 11.35
N ASP A 173 -12.22 15.28 10.65
CA ASP A 173 -12.99 15.89 9.57
C ASP A 173 -12.87 15.11 8.28
N VAL A 174 -11.69 14.54 8.05
CA VAL A 174 -11.37 13.74 6.87
C VAL A 174 -10.60 12.48 7.27
N VAL A 175 -10.92 11.37 6.60
CA VAL A 175 -10.16 10.11 6.69
C VAL A 175 -9.70 9.71 5.30
N VAL A 176 -8.41 9.45 5.16
CA VAL A 176 -7.79 8.95 3.92
C VAL A 176 -7.02 7.67 4.19
N SER A 177 -6.83 6.86 3.15
CA SER A 177 -5.96 5.68 3.18
C SER A 177 -5.49 5.34 1.78
N GLY A 178 -4.22 4.98 1.63
CA GLY A 178 -3.64 4.61 0.35
C GLY A 178 -2.90 3.27 0.40
N PHE A 179 -3.49 2.21 -0.18
CA PHE A 179 -2.87 0.89 -0.34
C PHE A 179 -2.34 0.25 0.96
N SER A 180 -3.06 0.35 2.04
CA SER A 180 -2.60 -0.14 3.34
C SER A 180 -3.44 -1.26 3.92
N LEU A 181 -4.76 -1.22 3.75
CA LEU A 181 -5.68 -2.14 4.41
C LEU A 181 -5.51 -3.59 3.93
N HIS A 182 -5.17 -3.80 2.64
CA HIS A 182 -4.87 -5.12 2.11
C HIS A 182 -3.64 -5.78 2.75
N THR A 183 -2.74 -5.00 3.36
CA THR A 183 -1.50 -5.52 3.99
C THR A 183 -1.70 -6.08 5.38
N ASP A 184 -2.85 -5.81 6.02
CA ASP A 184 -3.19 -6.36 7.34
C ASP A 184 -3.18 -7.89 7.30
N LYS A 185 -2.50 -8.51 8.28
CA LYS A 185 -2.35 -9.96 8.39
C LYS A 185 -3.27 -10.60 9.42
N ASP A 186 -3.85 -9.78 10.29
CA ASP A 186 -4.64 -10.26 11.43
C ASP A 186 -6.08 -10.59 11.02
N ASN A 187 -6.63 -9.91 10.01
CA ASN A 187 -8.01 -10.04 9.60
C ASN A 187 -8.16 -10.74 8.24
N ARG A 188 -8.90 -11.85 8.21
CA ARG A 188 -9.19 -12.62 6.98
C ARG A 188 -10.20 -11.91 6.07
N ASP A 189 -11.14 -11.17 6.68
CA ASP A 189 -12.09 -10.31 5.98
C ASP A 189 -11.72 -8.86 6.25
N LYS A 190 -11.25 -8.19 5.23
CA LYS A 190 -10.75 -6.82 5.33
C LYS A 190 -11.83 -5.75 5.19
N SER A 191 -13.06 -6.13 4.90
CA SER A 191 -14.21 -5.22 4.88
C SER A 191 -14.41 -4.55 6.24
N VAL A 192 -14.08 -5.26 7.33
CA VAL A 192 -14.15 -4.71 8.70
C VAL A 192 -13.19 -3.54 8.91
N LEU A 193 -12.04 -3.54 8.21
CA LEU A 193 -11.04 -2.48 8.33
C LEU A 193 -11.52 -1.17 7.69
N ILE A 194 -12.29 -1.27 6.62
CA ILE A 194 -12.91 -0.08 5.99
C ILE A 194 -13.91 0.56 6.95
N ARG A 195 -14.79 -0.24 7.58
CA ARG A 195 -15.73 0.26 8.59
C ARG A 195 -15.01 0.90 9.79
N GLU A 196 -13.93 0.26 10.23
CA GLU A 196 -13.14 0.78 11.34
C GLU A 196 -12.42 2.08 10.96
N ALA A 197 -11.88 2.19 9.73
CA ALA A 197 -11.28 3.44 9.24
C ALA A 197 -12.28 4.60 9.23
N LEU A 198 -13.57 4.33 8.95
CA LEU A 198 -14.64 5.32 8.94
C LEU A 198 -15.23 5.62 10.34
N ARG A 199 -14.94 4.80 11.36
CA ARG A 199 -15.46 5.01 12.71
C ARG A 199 -15.05 6.36 13.31
N PRO A 200 -13.75 6.75 13.27
CA PRO A 200 -13.29 8.02 13.81
C PRO A 200 -13.67 9.25 12.97
N LEU A 201 -14.30 9.07 11.82
CA LEU A 201 -14.79 10.16 10.98
C LEU A 201 -16.03 10.81 11.61
N LYS A 202 -16.10 12.14 11.62
CA LYS A 202 -17.27 12.92 12.05
C LYS A 202 -18.49 12.64 11.17
N LYS A 203 -19.68 12.84 11.69
CA LYS A 203 -20.88 12.92 10.85
C LYS A 203 -20.77 14.13 9.93
N GLY A 204 -21.02 13.95 8.63
CA GLY A 204 -20.75 14.96 7.59
C GLY A 204 -19.25 15.07 7.22
N GLY A 205 -18.39 14.29 7.83
CA GLY A 205 -16.97 14.20 7.45
C GLY A 205 -16.78 13.45 6.13
N ARG A 206 -15.67 13.71 5.48
CA ARG A 206 -15.36 13.21 4.12
C ARG A 206 -14.30 12.13 4.17
N PHE A 207 -14.33 11.22 3.22
CA PHE A 207 -13.33 10.16 3.15
C PHE A 207 -12.92 9.83 1.72
N ALA A 208 -11.68 9.34 1.58
CA ALA A 208 -11.19 8.71 0.36
C ALA A 208 -10.24 7.58 0.73
N LEU A 209 -10.63 6.35 0.42
CA LEU A 209 -9.90 5.13 0.73
C LEU A 209 -9.57 4.40 -0.58
N MET A 210 -8.29 4.19 -0.83
CA MET A 210 -7.83 3.49 -2.02
C MET A 210 -7.13 2.20 -1.63
N ASP A 211 -7.56 1.09 -2.24
CA ASP A 211 -6.91 -0.20 -2.01
C ASP A 211 -7.14 -1.20 -3.16
N ILE A 212 -6.45 -2.33 -3.11
CA ILE A 212 -6.62 -3.46 -4.03
C ILE A 212 -7.79 -4.29 -3.55
N LEU A 213 -8.99 -3.88 -3.95
CA LEU A 213 -10.25 -4.47 -3.48
C LEU A 213 -10.58 -5.72 -4.30
N ASN A 214 -10.07 -6.88 -3.90
CA ASN A 214 -10.43 -8.17 -4.48
C ASN A 214 -10.28 -9.31 -3.45
N GLU A 215 -10.84 -10.48 -3.79
CA GLU A 215 -10.82 -11.66 -2.90
C GLU A 215 -9.40 -12.13 -2.54
N ALA A 216 -8.45 -12.04 -3.48
CA ALA A 216 -7.06 -12.44 -3.27
C ALA A 216 -6.38 -11.60 -2.17
N HIS A 217 -6.88 -10.39 -1.95
CA HIS A 217 -6.40 -9.47 -0.92
C HIS A 217 -7.33 -9.40 0.32
N GLY A 218 -8.29 -10.32 0.43
CA GLY A 218 -9.14 -10.45 1.61
C GLY A 218 -10.44 -9.63 1.58
N PHE A 219 -10.81 -9.03 0.45
CA PHE A 219 -12.08 -8.34 0.24
C PHE A 219 -13.04 -9.27 -0.51
N LYS A 220 -13.85 -10.03 0.22
CA LYS A 220 -14.60 -11.17 -0.33
C LYS A 220 -15.79 -10.79 -1.19
N ASP A 221 -16.56 -9.79 -0.78
CA ASP A 221 -17.78 -9.35 -1.45
C ASP A 221 -17.84 -7.83 -1.41
N ILE A 222 -17.27 -7.22 -2.43
CA ILE A 222 -17.12 -5.77 -2.50
C ILE A 222 -18.47 -5.09 -2.71
N ASP A 223 -19.33 -5.67 -3.52
CA ASP A 223 -20.61 -5.05 -3.84
C ASP A 223 -21.53 -5.05 -2.60
N ASN A 224 -21.55 -6.16 -1.84
CA ASN A 224 -22.24 -6.20 -0.57
C ASN A 224 -21.61 -5.27 0.49
N MET A 225 -20.29 -5.19 0.51
CA MET A 225 -19.59 -4.25 1.42
C MET A 225 -19.97 -2.80 1.12
N LEU A 226 -20.01 -2.39 -0.15
CA LEU A 226 -20.40 -1.05 -0.55
C LEU A 226 -21.86 -0.78 -0.21
N TYR A 227 -22.76 -1.74 -0.46
CA TYR A 227 -24.17 -1.67 -0.09
C TYR A 227 -24.36 -1.49 1.43
N GLU A 228 -23.64 -2.25 2.24
CA GLU A 228 -23.67 -2.14 3.69
C GLU A 228 -23.14 -0.80 4.21
N LEU A 229 -22.09 -0.28 3.56
CA LEU A 229 -21.56 1.04 3.91
C LEU A 229 -22.59 2.14 3.61
N GLU A 230 -23.17 2.12 2.41
CA GLU A 230 -24.17 3.11 1.97
C GLU A 230 -25.40 3.13 2.88
N ASN A 231 -25.88 1.96 3.29
CA ASN A 231 -27.10 1.89 4.10
C ASN A 231 -26.90 2.12 5.59
N ASN A 232 -25.70 1.89 6.14
CA ASN A 232 -25.51 1.83 7.60
C ASN A 232 -24.40 2.76 8.13
N VAL A 233 -23.50 3.26 7.28
CA VAL A 233 -22.30 3.95 7.77
C VAL A 233 -22.13 5.34 7.19
N VAL A 234 -22.41 5.53 5.90
CA VAL A 234 -22.16 6.77 5.17
C VAL A 234 -23.43 7.30 4.53
N SER A 235 -23.51 8.60 4.30
CA SER A 235 -24.62 9.25 3.62
C SER A 235 -24.45 9.32 2.11
N GLU A 236 -23.19 9.32 1.65
CA GLU A 236 -22.83 9.36 0.25
C GLU A 236 -21.60 8.45 0.01
N ILE A 237 -21.65 7.65 -1.03
CA ILE A 237 -20.53 6.79 -1.44
C ILE A 237 -20.40 6.75 -2.96
N SER A 238 -19.19 6.84 -3.43
CA SER A 238 -18.83 6.67 -4.83
C SER A 238 -17.58 5.80 -4.94
N THR A 239 -17.41 5.14 -6.08
CA THR A 239 -16.25 4.31 -6.33
C THR A 239 -15.76 4.47 -7.76
N GLU A 240 -14.44 4.48 -7.94
CA GLU A 240 -13.81 4.51 -9.26
C GLU A 240 -12.57 3.62 -9.29
N TYR A 241 -12.25 3.09 -10.48
CA TYR A 241 -10.99 2.38 -10.69
C TYR A 241 -9.85 3.38 -10.87
N MET A 242 -8.74 3.14 -10.15
CA MET A 242 -7.66 4.10 -10.09
C MET A 242 -6.82 4.16 -11.36
N PHE A 243 -6.55 3.00 -11.98
CA PHE A 243 -5.56 2.88 -13.05
C PHE A 243 -6.15 2.50 -14.42
N ARG A 244 -7.49 2.53 -14.58
CA ARG A 244 -8.12 2.09 -15.83
C ARG A 244 -7.80 2.96 -17.02
N ASP A 245 -7.74 4.26 -16.79
CA ASP A 245 -7.66 5.28 -17.84
C ASP A 245 -6.24 5.88 -17.96
N LEU A 246 -5.27 5.29 -17.26
CA LEU A 246 -3.87 5.72 -17.34
C LEU A 246 -3.17 5.01 -18.50
N GLU A 247 -2.21 5.70 -19.12
CA GLU A 247 -1.37 5.17 -20.20
C GLU A 247 -0.59 3.92 -19.72
N GLU A 248 -0.23 3.88 -18.44
CA GLU A 248 0.47 2.79 -17.76
C GLU A 248 -0.44 1.67 -17.25
N ALA A 249 -1.73 1.66 -17.57
CA ALA A 249 -2.72 0.68 -17.06
C ALA A 249 -2.28 -0.79 -17.23
N GLU A 250 -1.58 -1.11 -18.33
CA GLU A 250 -1.06 -2.46 -18.58
C GLU A 250 0.10 -2.82 -17.64
N GLU A 251 0.92 -1.86 -17.20
CA GLU A 251 1.99 -2.12 -16.24
C GLU A 251 1.41 -2.40 -14.84
N PHE A 252 0.39 -1.66 -14.44
CA PHE A 252 -0.32 -1.88 -13.19
C PHE A 252 -1.08 -3.21 -13.18
N LYS A 253 -1.63 -3.62 -14.32
CA LYS A 253 -2.23 -4.94 -14.51
C LYS A 253 -1.21 -6.07 -14.33
N LYS A 254 -0.02 -5.92 -14.92
CA LYS A 254 1.08 -6.89 -14.77
C LYS A 254 1.58 -6.97 -13.33
N ALA A 255 1.50 -5.88 -12.58
CA ALA A 255 1.86 -5.81 -11.17
C ALA A 255 0.79 -6.41 -10.22
N GLY A 256 -0.40 -6.71 -10.73
CA GLY A 256 -1.50 -7.26 -9.93
C GLY A 256 -2.30 -6.22 -9.14
N ILE A 257 -2.15 -4.93 -9.47
CA ILE A 257 -2.88 -3.83 -8.83
C ILE A 257 -3.97 -3.22 -9.72
N ARG A 258 -4.33 -3.93 -10.79
CA ARG A 258 -5.37 -3.52 -11.74
C ARG A 258 -6.70 -3.17 -11.07
N ASP A 259 -7.05 -3.94 -10.04
CA ASP A 259 -8.32 -3.83 -9.33
C ASP A 259 -8.26 -2.81 -8.18
N ALA A 260 -7.24 -1.94 -8.17
CA ALA A 260 -7.21 -0.84 -7.23
C ALA A 260 -8.40 0.09 -7.48
N ARG A 261 -9.19 0.25 -6.43
CA ARG A 261 -10.37 1.12 -6.42
C ARG A 261 -10.19 2.21 -5.37
N LEU A 262 -10.66 3.38 -5.70
CA LEU A 262 -10.87 4.47 -4.78
C LEU A 262 -12.35 4.47 -4.39
N ILE A 263 -12.61 4.43 -3.08
CA ILE A 263 -13.93 4.60 -2.47
C ILE A 263 -13.92 5.93 -1.76
N TYR A 264 -14.89 6.81 -2.03
CA TYR A 264 -14.93 8.13 -1.43
C TYR A 264 -16.38 8.59 -1.20
N GLY A 265 -16.57 9.56 -0.32
CA GLY A 265 -17.89 10.08 0.00
C GLY A 265 -17.96 10.82 1.33
N VAL A 266 -19.16 10.84 1.91
CA VAL A 266 -19.51 11.58 3.14
C VAL A 266 -20.15 10.63 4.15
N LYS A 267 -19.77 10.75 5.44
CA LYS A 267 -20.37 9.96 6.54
C LYS A 267 -21.69 10.54 7.04
#